data_36ffdd3224bd381c63c32c9fbb4ad04d
#
_entry.id   36ffdd3224bd381c63c32c9fbb4ad04d
#
_cell.length_a   1.000
_cell.length_b   1.000
_cell.length_c   1.000
_cell.angle_alpha   90.00
_cell.angle_beta   90.00
_cell.angle_gamma   90.00
#
_symmetry.space_group_name_H-M   'P 1'
#
loop_
_entity.id
_entity.type
_entity.pdbx_description
1 polymer ?
#
loop_
_entity_poly.entity_id
_entity_poly.type
_entity_poly.pdbx_seq_one_letter_code
_entity_poly.pdbx_strand_id
1 'polypeptide(L)'
;MSGMDTKEKRIRRKMPESLLLVGIVLFFSLLALFLQGIPALAAIPEEWKRGISTILLPVLLLVILYGMVTGKISERRMVFLIVCLTMLFHCSYCVLSGLYERQHDLGVYTGIGDEQVNPGHLGYIEFIYKFRKLPKINPYELFSYYHPPLHYLISGLWVIFLTGCGMAEELAFENLQVLTLLYSGLFLIVCLKILKQLGASGKGLYSALLLCALHPSLMFLSGSVNNDMLCTLLIACCIWACLAWIRKKTLPRLLALALAIGLGMLSKVNTAVIAFPVGLTFLLDFAGVLFESRQTGKQAVWKELRNYLLFGLVSGVVGLAWIVRNLVLFSELPGVPTPANDSVMSVRAYSLWARLGIPALADWNFSFPFHGISSEYCHNNWVIMFRTSLFAEEFPAGIPAVPLILCQAAYILAILFGTAAAVLFLALQLKKALAARKETAGGQKGALLRSPLFQESCFLGTGYLAFLLGFAVFTIKYPYTCSSDFRYIVVCLLYTGIGMAESSRLLKGRISARAAGVIRAGVCAATVLASVSVWVIVIWRWW
;
A
#
# COMPACT_ATOMS: atom_id res chain seq x y z
N MET A 1 65.52 -10.57 -16.91
CA MET A 1 64.31 -11.44 -16.95
C MET A 1 63.34 -10.90 -15.91
N SER A 2 62.41 -10.12 -16.37
CA SER A 2 61.44 -9.40 -15.55
C SER A 2 60.16 -10.22 -15.50
N GLY A 3 59.76 -10.69 -14.32
CA GLY A 3 58.52 -11.38 -14.08
C GLY A 3 57.37 -10.38 -14.06
N MET A 4 56.56 -10.41 -15.11
CA MET A 4 55.28 -9.72 -15.14
C MET A 4 54.30 -10.46 -14.23
N ASP A 5 54.08 -9.91 -13.06
CA ASP A 5 53.05 -10.33 -12.11
C ASP A 5 51.70 -9.70 -12.50
N THR A 6 50.99 -10.33 -13.42
CA THR A 6 49.62 -9.95 -13.81
C THR A 6 48.63 -10.44 -12.75
N LYS A 7 48.51 -9.67 -11.67
CA LYS A 7 47.34 -9.80 -10.77
C LYS A 7 46.08 -9.40 -11.53
N GLU A 8 45.44 -10.38 -12.16
CA GLU A 8 44.03 -10.29 -12.60
C GLU A 8 43.18 -9.94 -11.38
N LYS A 9 42.92 -8.65 -11.16
CA LYS A 9 41.85 -8.20 -10.30
C LYS A 9 40.53 -8.65 -10.92
N ARG A 10 40.04 -9.84 -10.55
CA ARG A 10 38.67 -10.24 -10.73
C ARG A 10 37.80 -9.19 -10.03
N ILE A 11 37.34 -8.19 -10.77
CA ILE A 11 36.29 -7.28 -10.35
C ILE A 11 35.02 -8.16 -10.25
N ARG A 12 34.77 -8.74 -9.08
CA ARG A 12 33.46 -9.32 -8.76
C ARG A 12 32.47 -8.15 -8.88
N ARG A 13 31.76 -8.03 -10.01
CA ARG A 13 30.64 -7.11 -10.16
C ARG A 13 29.63 -7.48 -9.07
N LYS A 14 29.59 -6.66 -8.00
CA LYS A 14 28.58 -6.84 -6.95
C LYS A 14 27.21 -6.71 -7.61
N MET A 15 26.36 -7.72 -7.47
CA MET A 15 24.99 -7.70 -7.95
C MET A 15 24.29 -6.41 -7.47
N PRO A 16 23.56 -5.69 -8.34
CA PRO A 16 22.80 -4.52 -7.95
C PRO A 16 21.86 -4.84 -6.78
N GLU A 17 21.79 -3.96 -5.79
CA GLU A 17 20.96 -4.16 -4.59
C GLU A 17 19.48 -4.49 -4.96
N SER A 18 18.93 -3.76 -5.93
CA SER A 18 17.57 -3.99 -6.40
C SER A 18 17.33 -5.40 -6.96
N LEU A 19 18.32 -5.96 -7.67
CA LEU A 19 18.19 -7.32 -8.22
C LEU A 19 18.20 -8.38 -7.12
N LEU A 20 19.03 -8.19 -6.09
CA LEU A 20 19.05 -9.08 -4.91
C LEU A 20 17.69 -9.05 -4.18
N LEU A 21 17.12 -7.85 -3.97
CA LEU A 21 15.85 -7.70 -3.26
C LEU A 21 14.68 -8.29 -4.05
N VAL A 22 14.64 -8.09 -5.38
CA VAL A 22 13.66 -8.77 -6.25
C VAL A 22 13.83 -10.28 -6.17
N GLY A 23 15.07 -10.78 -6.13
CA GLY A 23 15.35 -12.22 -5.95
C GLY A 23 14.76 -12.78 -4.65
N ILE A 24 14.81 -12.03 -3.53
CA ILE A 24 14.18 -12.44 -2.26
C ILE A 24 12.65 -12.52 -2.41
N VAL A 25 12.04 -11.49 -3.00
CA VAL A 25 10.59 -11.45 -3.21
C VAL A 25 10.15 -12.63 -4.06
N LEU A 26 10.83 -12.91 -5.16
CA LEU A 26 10.55 -14.06 -6.02
C LEU A 26 10.78 -15.40 -5.29
N PHE A 27 11.84 -15.51 -4.49
CA PHE A 27 12.10 -16.72 -3.70
C PHE A 27 10.94 -17.05 -2.76
N PHE A 28 10.48 -16.08 -1.96
CA PHE A 28 9.37 -16.32 -1.04
C PHE A 28 8.03 -16.55 -1.76
N SER A 29 7.80 -15.87 -2.90
CA SER A 29 6.62 -16.11 -3.72
C SER A 29 6.61 -17.52 -4.31
N LEU A 30 7.75 -18.00 -4.81
CA LEU A 30 7.90 -19.38 -5.29
C LEU A 30 7.82 -20.39 -4.14
N LEU A 31 8.36 -20.07 -2.97
CA LEU A 31 8.25 -20.90 -1.78
C LEU A 31 6.77 -21.10 -1.39
N ALA A 32 5.98 -20.01 -1.36
CA ALA A 32 4.55 -20.09 -1.10
C ALA A 32 3.84 -20.94 -2.17
N LEU A 33 4.14 -20.68 -3.46
CA LEU A 33 3.60 -21.47 -4.58
C LEU A 33 3.84 -22.97 -4.40
N PHE A 34 5.05 -23.36 -4.05
CA PHE A 34 5.39 -24.79 -3.88
C PHE A 34 4.76 -25.39 -2.62
N LEU A 35 4.77 -24.66 -1.50
CA LEU A 35 4.18 -25.12 -0.23
C LEU A 35 2.66 -25.29 -0.29
N GLN A 36 1.97 -24.58 -1.18
CA GLN A 36 0.52 -24.68 -1.38
C GLN A 36 0.16 -25.53 -2.61
N GLY A 37 0.98 -25.51 -3.67
CA GLY A 37 0.66 -26.10 -4.96
C GLY A 37 1.19 -27.53 -5.19
N ILE A 38 2.19 -27.98 -4.42
CA ILE A 38 2.72 -29.35 -4.52
C ILE A 38 2.08 -30.20 -3.43
N PRO A 39 1.30 -31.25 -3.74
CA PRO A 39 0.58 -32.04 -2.75
C PRO A 39 1.44 -32.57 -1.60
N ALA A 40 2.66 -33.06 -1.89
CA ALA A 40 3.58 -33.55 -0.88
C ALA A 40 4.07 -32.45 0.09
N LEU A 41 4.22 -31.21 -0.37
CA LEU A 41 4.62 -30.08 0.47
C LEU A 41 3.41 -29.44 1.17
N ALA A 42 2.26 -29.44 0.52
CA ALA A 42 1.00 -29.01 1.12
C ALA A 42 0.62 -29.91 2.32
N ALA A 43 0.90 -31.20 2.23
CA ALA A 43 0.67 -32.19 3.29
C ALA A 43 1.61 -32.05 4.52
N ILE A 44 2.62 -31.16 4.49
CA ILE A 44 3.43 -30.89 5.69
C ILE A 44 2.51 -30.36 6.79
N PRO A 45 2.55 -30.95 8.02
CA PRO A 45 1.70 -30.51 9.13
C PRO A 45 1.79 -28.99 9.39
N GLU A 46 0.67 -28.36 9.60
CA GLU A 46 0.61 -26.90 9.86
C GLU A 46 1.42 -26.50 11.10
N GLU A 47 1.47 -27.36 12.13
CA GLU A 47 2.24 -27.13 13.35
C GLU A 47 3.73 -26.91 13.05
N TRP A 48 4.29 -27.65 12.09
CA TRP A 48 5.67 -27.47 11.65
C TRP A 48 5.86 -26.13 10.93
N LYS A 49 4.94 -25.79 10.01
CA LYS A 49 4.96 -24.51 9.29
C LYS A 49 4.83 -23.32 10.27
N ARG A 50 3.93 -23.43 11.27
CA ARG A 50 3.75 -22.46 12.36
C ARG A 50 4.99 -22.38 13.24
N GLY A 51 5.52 -23.51 13.68
CA GLY A 51 6.71 -23.57 14.54
C GLY A 51 7.92 -22.90 13.91
N ILE A 52 8.23 -23.22 12.65
CA ILE A 52 9.34 -22.59 11.91
C ILE A 52 9.15 -21.07 11.83
N SER A 53 7.97 -20.60 11.45
CA SER A 53 7.68 -19.18 11.34
C SER A 53 7.77 -18.46 12.68
N THR A 54 7.26 -19.07 13.75
CA THR A 54 7.27 -18.54 15.11
C THR A 54 8.68 -18.41 15.70
N ILE A 55 9.62 -19.24 15.24
CA ILE A 55 11.03 -19.13 15.65
C ILE A 55 11.76 -18.07 14.78
N LEU A 56 11.61 -18.14 13.46
CA LEU A 56 12.39 -17.31 12.55
C LEU A 56 11.99 -15.83 12.60
N LEU A 57 10.70 -15.51 12.75
CA LEU A 57 10.23 -14.11 12.78
C LEU A 57 10.80 -13.31 13.95
N PRO A 58 10.72 -13.76 15.23
CA PRO A 58 11.35 -13.07 16.36
C PRO A 58 12.87 -13.00 16.23
N VAL A 59 13.53 -14.05 15.75
CA VAL A 59 14.99 -14.03 15.56
C VAL A 59 15.40 -12.95 14.57
N LEU A 60 14.76 -12.87 13.41
CA LEU A 60 15.03 -11.81 12.43
C LEU A 60 14.73 -10.41 13.00
N LEU A 61 13.60 -10.25 13.70
CA LEU A 61 13.25 -9.00 14.34
C LEU A 61 14.29 -8.57 15.38
N LEU A 62 14.73 -9.48 16.24
CA LEU A 62 15.77 -9.21 17.25
C LEU A 62 17.10 -8.81 16.61
N VAL A 63 17.51 -9.46 15.53
CA VAL A 63 18.73 -9.10 14.77
C VAL A 63 18.61 -7.69 14.17
N ILE A 64 17.44 -7.35 13.63
CA ILE A 64 17.18 -6.00 13.10
C ILE A 64 17.22 -4.96 14.22
N LEU A 65 16.54 -5.21 15.35
CA LEU A 65 16.56 -4.31 16.51
C LEU A 65 17.97 -4.14 17.07
N TYR A 66 18.73 -5.23 17.18
CA TYR A 66 20.16 -5.16 17.55
C TYR A 66 20.94 -4.27 16.59
N GLY A 67 20.76 -4.44 15.28
CA GLY A 67 21.41 -3.61 14.26
C GLY A 67 21.02 -2.12 14.36
N MET A 68 19.73 -1.83 14.63
CA MET A 68 19.24 -0.46 14.84
C MET A 68 19.83 0.21 16.09
N VAL A 69 19.99 -0.56 17.17
CA VAL A 69 20.54 -0.04 18.44
C VAL A 69 22.04 0.17 18.33
N THR A 70 22.77 -0.84 17.89
CA THR A 70 24.24 -0.85 17.91
C THR A 70 24.89 -0.16 16.71
N GLY A 71 24.17 -0.06 15.58
CA GLY A 71 24.72 0.43 14.31
C GLY A 71 25.80 -0.48 13.68
N LYS A 72 26.00 -1.71 14.20
CA LYS A 72 27.02 -2.65 13.73
C LYS A 72 26.69 -3.33 12.40
N ILE A 73 25.43 -3.31 11.98
CA ILE A 73 24.97 -3.91 10.73
C ILE A 73 24.94 -2.83 9.64
N SER A 74 25.60 -3.08 8.50
CA SER A 74 25.61 -2.14 7.37
C SER A 74 24.22 -1.91 6.80
N GLU A 75 23.96 -0.72 6.23
CA GLU A 75 22.65 -0.35 5.67
C GLU A 75 22.13 -1.38 4.66
N ARG A 76 22.99 -1.85 3.75
CA ARG A 76 22.61 -2.87 2.76
C ARG A 76 22.13 -4.17 3.42
N ARG A 77 22.82 -4.62 4.49
CA ARG A 77 22.41 -5.83 5.25
C ARG A 77 21.12 -5.58 6.04
N MET A 78 20.95 -4.40 6.62
CA MET A 78 19.72 -4.02 7.32
C MET A 78 18.52 -4.05 6.38
N VAL A 79 18.62 -3.43 5.21
CA VAL A 79 17.56 -3.45 4.19
C VAL A 79 17.25 -4.91 3.75
N PHE A 80 18.29 -5.71 3.51
CA PHE A 80 18.13 -7.13 3.19
C PHE A 80 17.35 -7.88 4.28
N LEU A 81 17.73 -7.71 5.55
CA LEU A 81 17.05 -8.37 6.69
C LEU A 81 15.59 -7.91 6.83
N ILE A 82 15.31 -6.61 6.64
CA ILE A 82 13.94 -6.09 6.70
C ILE A 82 13.08 -6.68 5.57
N VAL A 83 13.60 -6.80 4.35
CA VAL A 83 12.86 -7.43 3.24
C VAL A 83 12.66 -8.93 3.50
N CYS A 84 13.66 -9.64 4.03
CA CYS A 84 13.50 -11.05 4.43
C CYS A 84 12.44 -11.20 5.53
N LEU A 85 12.46 -10.35 6.55
CA LEU A 85 11.44 -10.36 7.63
C LEU A 85 10.04 -10.14 7.07
N THR A 86 9.87 -9.14 6.18
CA THR A 86 8.60 -8.85 5.54
C THR A 86 8.08 -10.05 4.75
N MET A 87 8.93 -10.57 3.88
CA MET A 87 8.53 -11.68 3.00
C MET A 87 8.24 -12.95 3.80
N LEU A 88 8.99 -13.22 4.87
CA LEU A 88 8.71 -14.34 5.77
C LEU A 88 7.36 -14.11 6.49
N PHE A 89 7.10 -12.91 6.99
CA PHE A 89 5.86 -12.56 7.71
C PHE A 89 4.63 -12.71 6.81
N HIS A 90 4.67 -12.12 5.60
CA HIS A 90 3.58 -12.19 4.64
C HIS A 90 3.42 -13.59 4.02
N CYS A 91 4.51 -14.27 3.66
CA CYS A 91 4.49 -15.64 3.15
C CYS A 91 3.89 -16.60 4.17
N SER A 92 4.28 -16.48 5.44
CA SER A 92 3.71 -17.32 6.50
C SER A 92 2.20 -17.11 6.65
N TYR A 93 1.74 -15.84 6.56
CA TYR A 93 0.31 -15.55 6.58
C TYR A 93 -0.41 -16.24 5.40
N CYS A 94 0.11 -16.12 4.17
CA CYS A 94 -0.47 -16.76 3.00
C CYS A 94 -0.51 -18.29 3.13
N VAL A 95 0.58 -18.90 3.60
CA VAL A 95 0.68 -20.38 3.70
C VAL A 95 -0.16 -20.97 4.83
N LEU A 96 -0.42 -20.18 5.89
CA LEU A 96 -1.13 -20.63 7.09
C LEU A 96 -2.58 -20.13 7.18
N SER A 97 -3.03 -19.33 6.21
CA SER A 97 -4.43 -18.91 6.07
C SER A 97 -4.94 -19.31 4.69
N GLY A 98 -5.91 -20.22 4.66
CA GLY A 98 -6.52 -20.66 3.41
C GLY A 98 -7.33 -19.55 2.73
N LEU A 99 -7.53 -19.74 1.42
CA LEU A 99 -8.31 -18.83 0.58
C LEU A 99 -9.69 -18.49 1.16
N TYR A 100 -10.32 -19.44 1.83
CA TYR A 100 -11.67 -19.33 2.38
C TYR A 100 -11.71 -18.89 3.85
N GLU A 101 -10.56 -18.74 4.52
CA GLU A 101 -10.56 -18.51 5.97
C GLU A 101 -10.48 -17.04 6.37
N ARG A 102 -9.78 -16.19 5.60
CA ARG A 102 -9.40 -14.85 6.09
C ARG A 102 -9.28 -13.80 4.99
N GLN A 103 -10.18 -13.87 4.02
CA GLN A 103 -10.21 -12.91 2.92
C GLN A 103 -11.20 -11.79 3.19
N HIS A 104 -10.85 -10.56 2.81
CA HIS A 104 -11.82 -9.48 2.71
C HIS A 104 -12.89 -9.83 1.68
N ASP A 105 -14.15 -9.55 1.99
CA ASP A 105 -15.31 -9.74 1.11
C ASP A 105 -15.57 -11.21 0.72
N LEU A 106 -15.09 -12.18 1.51
CA LEU A 106 -15.26 -13.60 1.20
C LEU A 106 -16.70 -14.06 1.34
N GLY A 107 -17.47 -13.50 2.28
CA GLY A 107 -18.84 -13.93 2.60
C GLY A 107 -19.84 -13.87 1.46
N VAL A 108 -19.48 -13.28 0.31
CA VAL A 108 -20.31 -13.22 -0.89
C VAL A 108 -19.95 -14.26 -1.95
N TYR A 109 -18.90 -15.08 -1.73
CA TYR A 109 -18.47 -16.13 -2.65
C TYR A 109 -18.94 -17.51 -2.16
N THR A 110 -19.62 -18.25 -3.02
CA THR A 110 -20.27 -19.53 -2.66
C THR A 110 -19.43 -20.78 -2.91
N GLY A 111 -18.23 -20.61 -3.47
CA GLY A 111 -17.30 -21.72 -3.76
C GLY A 111 -17.05 -21.91 -5.26
N ILE A 112 -15.97 -22.66 -5.58
CA ILE A 112 -15.66 -23.09 -6.94
C ILE A 112 -16.67 -24.17 -7.31
N GLY A 113 -17.53 -23.90 -8.25
CA GLY A 113 -18.53 -24.88 -8.64
C GLY A 113 -19.41 -24.33 -9.75
N ASP A 114 -20.33 -25.09 -10.10
CA ASP A 114 -21.51 -24.93 -10.92
C ASP A 114 -21.56 -23.95 -12.10
N GLU A 115 -22.59 -24.11 -12.91
CA GLU A 115 -22.84 -23.35 -14.13
C GLU A 115 -23.20 -21.86 -13.85
N GLN A 116 -23.48 -21.51 -12.59
CA GLN A 116 -23.85 -20.14 -12.20
C GLN A 116 -22.63 -19.24 -12.07
N VAL A 117 -22.80 -17.97 -12.44
CA VAL A 117 -21.79 -16.93 -12.26
C VAL A 117 -21.77 -16.48 -10.81
N ASN A 118 -20.69 -16.77 -10.10
CA ASN A 118 -20.51 -16.41 -8.70
C ASN A 118 -20.23 -14.91 -8.51
N PRO A 119 -20.77 -14.27 -7.45
CA PRO A 119 -20.40 -12.92 -7.05
C PRO A 119 -19.04 -12.88 -6.37
N GLY A 120 -18.55 -11.68 -6.07
CA GLY A 120 -17.31 -11.47 -5.33
C GLY A 120 -16.05 -11.45 -6.18
N HIS A 121 -14.94 -11.17 -5.52
CA HIS A 121 -13.63 -11.11 -6.18
C HIS A 121 -13.23 -12.45 -6.81
N LEU A 122 -13.43 -13.53 -6.06
CA LEU A 122 -13.16 -14.89 -6.56
C LEU A 122 -14.08 -15.27 -7.70
N GLY A 123 -15.37 -14.93 -7.63
CA GLY A 123 -16.32 -15.18 -8.70
C GLY A 123 -15.95 -14.48 -10.01
N TYR A 124 -15.43 -13.26 -9.93
CA TYR A 124 -14.95 -12.56 -11.11
C TYR A 124 -13.70 -13.24 -11.74
N ILE A 125 -12.76 -13.72 -10.90
CA ILE A 125 -11.59 -14.47 -11.36
C ILE A 125 -12.02 -15.79 -11.98
N GLU A 126 -12.93 -16.52 -11.34
CA GLU A 126 -13.51 -17.77 -11.82
C GLU A 126 -14.21 -17.60 -13.17
N PHE A 127 -14.96 -16.50 -13.35
CA PHE A 127 -15.58 -16.18 -14.63
C PHE A 127 -14.54 -16.09 -15.75
N ILE A 128 -13.43 -15.36 -15.50
CA ILE A 128 -12.34 -15.23 -16.50
C ILE A 128 -11.68 -16.58 -16.75
N TYR A 129 -11.46 -17.36 -15.70
CA TYR A 129 -10.89 -18.71 -15.81
C TYR A 129 -11.77 -19.63 -16.65
N LYS A 130 -13.07 -19.71 -16.37
CA LYS A 130 -14.01 -20.63 -17.05
C LYS A 130 -14.29 -20.19 -18.50
N PHE A 131 -14.62 -18.91 -18.69
CA PHE A 131 -15.13 -18.42 -19.98
C PHE A 131 -14.07 -17.78 -20.89
N ARG A 132 -12.82 -17.58 -20.41
CA ARG A 132 -11.70 -17.00 -21.20
C ARG A 132 -12.03 -15.63 -21.79
N LYS A 133 -12.90 -14.85 -21.16
CA LYS A 133 -13.35 -13.52 -21.62
C LYS A 133 -13.69 -12.61 -20.44
N LEU A 134 -13.78 -11.31 -20.70
CA LEU A 134 -14.32 -10.36 -19.72
C LEU A 134 -15.86 -10.49 -19.62
N PRO A 135 -16.43 -10.37 -18.42
CA PRO A 135 -17.87 -10.46 -18.25
C PRO A 135 -18.59 -9.29 -18.95
N LYS A 136 -19.69 -9.62 -19.65
CA LYS A 136 -20.67 -8.64 -20.16
C LYS A 136 -21.89 -8.62 -19.22
N ILE A 137 -21.64 -8.32 -17.96
CA ILE A 137 -22.63 -8.25 -16.89
C ILE A 137 -22.68 -6.80 -16.43
N ASN A 138 -23.87 -6.27 -16.15
CA ASN A 138 -24.01 -4.94 -15.59
C ASN A 138 -23.23 -4.89 -14.26
N PRO A 139 -22.35 -3.91 -14.06
CA PRO A 139 -21.48 -3.85 -12.88
C PRO A 139 -22.23 -3.75 -11.55
N TYR A 140 -23.53 -3.40 -11.56
CA TYR A 140 -24.36 -3.33 -10.35
C TYR A 140 -25.18 -4.58 -10.07
N GLU A 141 -25.20 -5.57 -10.98
CA GLU A 141 -25.96 -6.81 -10.78
C GLU A 141 -25.21 -7.83 -9.90
N LEU A 142 -23.86 -7.84 -9.99
CA LEU A 142 -23.06 -8.77 -9.21
C LEU A 142 -21.98 -8.04 -8.42
N PHE A 143 -21.85 -8.40 -7.15
CA PHE A 143 -20.85 -7.85 -6.25
C PHE A 143 -19.43 -8.06 -6.81
N SER A 144 -18.59 -7.05 -6.72
CA SER A 144 -17.22 -6.93 -7.22
C SER A 144 -17.07 -6.76 -8.75
N TYR A 145 -18.09 -6.97 -9.59
CA TYR A 145 -17.99 -6.81 -11.05
C TYR A 145 -17.92 -5.35 -11.52
N TYR A 146 -18.17 -4.41 -10.62
CA TYR A 146 -17.96 -2.98 -10.85
C TYR A 146 -16.48 -2.58 -10.84
N HIS A 147 -15.60 -3.42 -10.31
CA HIS A 147 -14.16 -3.16 -10.31
C HIS A 147 -13.54 -3.26 -11.71
N PRO A 148 -12.53 -2.42 -12.02
CA PRO A 148 -11.75 -2.55 -13.26
C PRO A 148 -11.00 -3.88 -13.34
N PRO A 149 -10.72 -4.40 -14.54
CA PRO A 149 -10.42 -5.81 -14.76
C PRO A 149 -8.96 -6.21 -14.55
N LEU A 150 -7.99 -5.30 -14.39
CA LEU A 150 -6.56 -5.64 -14.48
C LEU A 150 -6.15 -6.74 -13.49
N HIS A 151 -6.53 -6.61 -12.22
CA HIS A 151 -6.21 -7.62 -11.21
C HIS A 151 -6.85 -8.98 -11.55
N TYR A 152 -8.12 -8.97 -11.93
CA TYR A 152 -8.88 -10.19 -12.24
C TYR A 152 -8.37 -10.90 -13.50
N LEU A 153 -7.94 -10.13 -14.51
CA LEU A 153 -7.29 -10.68 -15.71
C LEU A 153 -5.98 -11.36 -15.36
N ILE A 154 -5.11 -10.70 -14.58
CA ILE A 154 -3.84 -11.31 -14.14
C ILE A 154 -4.11 -12.58 -13.35
N SER A 155 -5.07 -12.53 -12.41
CA SER A 155 -5.44 -13.65 -11.55
C SER A 155 -6.07 -14.80 -12.34
N GLY A 156 -7.00 -14.52 -13.25
CA GLY A 156 -7.59 -15.53 -14.12
C GLY A 156 -6.57 -16.20 -15.04
N LEU A 157 -5.65 -15.41 -15.63
CA LEU A 157 -4.55 -15.93 -16.44
C LEU A 157 -3.58 -16.78 -15.60
N TRP A 158 -3.37 -16.43 -14.33
CA TRP A 158 -2.55 -17.19 -13.40
C TRP A 158 -3.16 -18.57 -13.11
N VAL A 159 -4.46 -18.64 -12.82
CA VAL A 159 -5.18 -19.91 -12.64
C VAL A 159 -5.12 -20.76 -13.92
N ILE A 160 -5.34 -20.15 -15.10
CA ILE A 160 -5.23 -20.80 -16.39
C ILE A 160 -3.83 -21.43 -16.59
N PHE A 161 -2.79 -20.66 -16.26
CA PHE A 161 -1.41 -21.13 -16.36
C PHE A 161 -1.13 -22.31 -15.43
N LEU A 162 -1.52 -22.21 -14.15
CA LEU A 162 -1.27 -23.26 -13.16
C LEU A 162 -2.01 -24.56 -13.51
N THR A 163 -3.29 -24.48 -13.88
CA THR A 163 -4.07 -25.64 -14.30
C THR A 163 -3.54 -26.23 -15.61
N GLY A 164 -3.06 -25.38 -16.53
CA GLY A 164 -2.36 -25.81 -17.73
C GLY A 164 -1.03 -26.54 -17.47
N CYS A 165 -0.39 -26.26 -16.33
CA CYS A 165 0.78 -27.00 -15.84
C CYS A 165 0.41 -28.29 -15.07
N GLY A 166 -0.87 -28.65 -14.98
CA GLY A 166 -1.34 -29.87 -14.32
C GLY A 166 -1.67 -29.70 -12.83
N MET A 167 -1.72 -28.47 -12.30
CA MET A 167 -2.16 -28.24 -10.93
C MET A 167 -3.69 -28.43 -10.83
N ALA A 168 -4.15 -29.10 -9.75
CA ALA A 168 -5.57 -29.21 -9.48
C ALA A 168 -6.22 -27.83 -9.33
N GLU A 169 -7.47 -27.69 -9.74
CA GLU A 169 -8.19 -26.40 -9.78
C GLU A 169 -8.22 -25.72 -8.42
N GLU A 170 -8.56 -26.45 -7.36
CA GLU A 170 -8.62 -25.95 -5.98
C GLU A 170 -7.26 -25.39 -5.52
N LEU A 171 -6.18 -26.11 -5.83
CA LEU A 171 -4.82 -25.66 -5.51
C LEU A 171 -4.39 -24.46 -6.34
N ALA A 172 -4.85 -24.37 -7.59
CA ALA A 172 -4.58 -23.21 -8.44
C ALA A 172 -5.28 -21.94 -7.93
N PHE A 173 -6.50 -22.06 -7.42
CA PHE A 173 -7.21 -20.97 -6.78
C PHE A 173 -6.59 -20.58 -5.44
N GLU A 174 -6.18 -21.56 -4.60
CA GLU A 174 -5.42 -21.30 -3.37
C GLU A 174 -4.15 -20.49 -3.65
N ASN A 175 -3.46 -20.77 -4.77
CA ASN A 175 -2.26 -20.06 -5.20
C ASN A 175 -2.50 -18.63 -5.76
N LEU A 176 -3.71 -18.13 -5.77
CA LEU A 176 -3.98 -16.70 -6.07
C LEU A 176 -3.31 -15.76 -5.06
N GLN A 177 -3.18 -16.19 -3.80
CA GLN A 177 -2.47 -15.42 -2.76
C GLN A 177 -0.99 -15.17 -3.10
N VAL A 178 -0.37 -16.01 -3.93
CA VAL A 178 1.01 -15.80 -4.38
C VAL A 178 1.18 -14.51 -5.18
N LEU A 179 0.17 -14.10 -5.94
CA LEU A 179 0.19 -12.83 -6.68
C LEU A 179 0.16 -11.63 -5.74
N THR A 180 -0.70 -11.65 -4.73
CA THR A 180 -0.81 -10.55 -3.77
C THR A 180 0.41 -10.48 -2.84
N LEU A 181 0.99 -11.64 -2.49
CA LEU A 181 2.30 -11.73 -1.83
C LEU A 181 3.41 -11.10 -2.68
N LEU A 182 3.47 -11.40 -3.97
CA LEU A 182 4.41 -10.78 -4.91
C LEU A 182 4.23 -9.26 -4.96
N TYR A 183 2.98 -8.77 -5.06
CA TYR A 183 2.68 -7.34 -5.07
C TYR A 183 3.13 -6.65 -3.77
N SER A 184 2.95 -7.29 -2.62
CA SER A 184 3.37 -6.73 -1.32
C SER A 184 4.88 -6.58 -1.20
N GLY A 185 5.64 -7.57 -1.68
CA GLY A 185 7.10 -7.49 -1.75
C GLY A 185 7.60 -6.41 -2.71
N LEU A 186 6.99 -6.30 -3.90
CA LEU A 186 7.30 -5.25 -4.87
C LEU A 186 6.95 -3.86 -4.32
N PHE A 187 5.83 -3.72 -3.60
CA PHE A 187 5.47 -2.48 -2.91
C PHE A 187 6.58 -2.04 -1.95
N LEU A 188 7.11 -2.94 -1.12
CA LEU A 188 8.20 -2.60 -0.19
C LEU A 188 9.47 -2.16 -0.94
N ILE A 189 9.80 -2.79 -2.08
CA ILE A 189 10.93 -2.37 -2.92
C ILE A 189 10.71 -0.96 -3.48
N VAL A 190 9.49 -0.64 -3.91
CA VAL A 190 9.14 0.71 -4.40
C VAL A 190 9.21 1.72 -3.25
N CYS A 191 8.73 1.38 -2.05
CA CYS A 191 8.88 2.21 -0.84
C CYS A 191 10.37 2.51 -0.56
N LEU A 192 11.23 1.50 -0.61
CA LEU A 192 12.68 1.68 -0.46
C LEU A 192 13.25 2.65 -1.51
N LYS A 193 12.86 2.51 -2.78
CA LYS A 193 13.30 3.41 -3.86
C LYS A 193 12.87 4.85 -3.61
N ILE A 194 11.63 5.07 -3.17
CA ILE A 194 11.11 6.40 -2.81
C ILE A 194 11.90 6.98 -1.65
N LEU A 195 12.06 6.22 -0.56
CA LEU A 195 12.79 6.66 0.63
C LEU A 195 14.25 7.02 0.32
N LYS A 196 14.96 6.17 -0.45
CA LYS A 196 16.33 6.46 -0.88
C LYS A 196 16.39 7.66 -1.83
N GLN A 197 15.45 7.80 -2.74
CA GLN A 197 15.32 8.97 -3.62
C GLN A 197 15.15 10.27 -2.81
N LEU A 198 14.42 10.23 -1.70
CA LEU A 198 14.27 11.37 -0.78
C LEU A 198 15.46 11.54 0.17
N GLY A 199 16.52 10.74 0.03
CA GLY A 199 17.74 10.82 0.82
C GLY A 199 17.65 10.20 2.21
N ALA A 200 16.72 9.26 2.43
CA ALA A 200 16.60 8.53 3.68
C ALA A 200 17.77 7.56 3.86
N SER A 201 18.27 7.46 5.09
CA SER A 201 19.35 6.56 5.48
C SER A 201 19.28 6.19 6.97
N GLY A 202 20.00 5.17 7.37
CA GLY A 202 20.17 4.77 8.77
C GLY A 202 18.84 4.50 9.49
N LYS A 203 18.74 4.89 10.77
CA LYS A 203 17.57 4.62 11.63
C LYS A 203 16.26 5.16 11.06
N GLY A 204 16.29 6.31 10.35
CA GLY A 204 15.10 6.87 9.71
C GLY A 204 14.58 5.99 8.58
N LEU A 205 15.48 5.50 7.72
CA LEU A 205 15.14 4.54 6.66
C LEU A 205 14.60 3.23 7.23
N TYR A 206 15.27 2.68 8.25
CA TYR A 206 14.86 1.39 8.84
C TYR A 206 13.49 1.48 9.51
N SER A 207 13.23 2.54 10.28
CA SER A 207 11.92 2.76 10.91
C SER A 207 10.79 2.90 9.88
N ALA A 208 11.04 3.65 8.81
CA ALA A 208 10.07 3.82 7.72
C ALA A 208 9.78 2.51 6.99
N LEU A 209 10.82 1.72 6.71
CA LEU A 209 10.67 0.40 6.09
C LEU A 209 9.97 -0.58 7.00
N LEU A 210 10.29 -0.62 8.32
CA LEU A 210 9.62 -1.49 9.27
C LEU A 210 8.13 -1.19 9.40
N LEU A 211 7.73 0.08 9.35
CA LEU A 211 6.31 0.45 9.28
C LEU A 211 5.64 -0.18 8.07
N CYS A 212 6.21 0.00 6.87
CA CYS A 212 5.67 -0.57 5.63
C CYS A 212 5.85 -2.10 5.53
N ALA A 213 6.73 -2.69 6.32
CA ALA A 213 7.03 -4.11 6.33
C ALA A 213 6.09 -4.93 7.22
N LEU A 214 5.84 -4.41 8.42
CA LEU A 214 5.19 -5.17 9.49
C LEU A 214 3.76 -4.70 9.79
N HIS A 215 3.28 -3.62 9.15
CA HIS A 215 1.93 -3.13 9.47
C HIS A 215 0.87 -4.20 9.15
N PRO A 216 -0.02 -4.55 10.11
CA PRO A 216 -0.98 -5.64 9.93
C PRO A 216 -1.84 -5.54 8.68
N SER A 217 -2.31 -4.34 8.30
CA SER A 217 -3.07 -4.16 7.05
C SER A 217 -2.33 -4.67 5.82
N LEU A 218 -1.00 -4.49 5.74
CA LEU A 218 -0.21 -4.97 4.59
C LEU A 218 -0.03 -6.48 4.61
N MET A 219 0.05 -7.08 5.81
CA MET A 219 0.04 -8.53 5.95
C MET A 219 -1.31 -9.10 5.48
N PHE A 220 -2.44 -8.56 5.94
CA PHE A 220 -3.76 -9.00 5.51
C PHE A 220 -3.93 -8.87 3.99
N LEU A 221 -3.56 -7.71 3.42
CA LEU A 221 -3.64 -7.48 1.98
C LEU A 221 -2.70 -8.36 1.17
N SER A 222 -1.60 -8.85 1.75
CA SER A 222 -0.68 -9.77 1.06
C SER A 222 -1.28 -11.15 0.81
N GLY A 223 -2.29 -11.56 1.58
CA GLY A 223 -3.03 -12.80 1.39
C GLY A 223 -4.43 -12.61 0.78
N SER A 224 -4.92 -11.38 0.68
CA SER A 224 -6.28 -11.10 0.15
C SER A 224 -6.32 -11.15 -1.38
N VAL A 225 -7.27 -11.89 -1.93
CA VAL A 225 -7.40 -12.09 -3.39
C VAL A 225 -8.18 -10.95 -4.07
N ASN A 226 -8.23 -9.79 -3.47
CA ASN A 226 -8.83 -8.59 -4.03
C ASN A 226 -7.80 -7.70 -4.76
N ASN A 227 -8.28 -6.63 -5.38
CA ASN A 227 -7.44 -5.71 -6.15
C ASN A 227 -6.69 -4.65 -5.30
N ASP A 228 -6.81 -4.67 -3.97
CA ASP A 228 -6.27 -3.63 -3.10
C ASP A 228 -4.74 -3.60 -3.08
N MET A 229 -4.08 -4.76 -3.00
CA MET A 229 -2.62 -4.80 -2.94
C MET A 229 -1.97 -4.36 -4.26
N LEU A 230 -2.55 -4.74 -5.41
CA LEU A 230 -2.09 -4.28 -6.73
C LEU A 230 -2.29 -2.76 -6.89
N CYS A 231 -3.45 -2.25 -6.47
CA CYS A 231 -3.73 -0.80 -6.46
C CYS A 231 -2.71 -0.05 -5.60
N THR A 232 -2.42 -0.53 -4.40
CA THR A 232 -1.45 0.07 -3.46
C THR A 232 -0.04 0.11 -4.06
N LEU A 233 0.40 -0.99 -4.69
CA LEU A 233 1.66 -1.04 -5.44
C LEU A 233 1.70 0.00 -6.56
N LEU A 234 0.66 0.09 -7.38
CA LEU A 234 0.60 1.00 -8.52
C LEU A 234 0.56 2.46 -8.08
N ILE A 235 -0.14 2.79 -6.98
CA ILE A 235 -0.09 4.14 -6.38
C ILE A 235 1.33 4.46 -5.90
N ALA A 236 2.03 3.53 -5.25
CA ALA A 236 3.44 3.72 -4.88
C ALA A 236 4.33 3.94 -6.11
N CYS A 237 4.10 3.21 -7.20
CA CYS A 237 4.78 3.44 -8.49
C CYS A 237 4.49 4.85 -9.04
N CYS A 238 3.25 5.35 -8.94
CA CYS A 238 2.91 6.71 -9.32
C CYS A 238 3.70 7.74 -8.50
N ILE A 239 3.78 7.55 -7.18
CA ILE A 239 4.56 8.43 -6.29
C ILE A 239 6.03 8.42 -6.70
N TRP A 240 6.62 7.24 -6.89
CA TRP A 240 8.01 7.10 -7.31
C TRP A 240 8.29 7.76 -8.65
N ALA A 241 7.42 7.52 -9.66
CA ALA A 241 7.57 8.07 -11.00
C ALA A 241 7.40 9.59 -11.02
N CYS A 242 6.43 10.15 -10.26
CA CYS A 242 6.24 11.59 -10.15
C CYS A 242 7.45 12.28 -9.51
N LEU A 243 7.95 11.76 -8.39
CA LEU A 243 9.18 12.26 -7.75
C LEU A 243 10.39 12.16 -8.68
N ALA A 244 10.51 11.09 -9.47
CA ALA A 244 11.56 10.93 -10.46
C ALA A 244 11.44 11.96 -11.59
N TRP A 245 10.20 12.26 -12.04
CA TRP A 245 9.95 13.26 -13.07
C TRP A 245 10.21 14.68 -12.54
N ILE A 246 9.78 15.03 -11.34
CA ILE A 246 10.05 16.33 -10.71
C ILE A 246 11.56 16.65 -10.73
N ARG A 247 12.41 15.66 -10.40
CA ARG A 247 13.88 15.84 -10.37
C ARG A 247 14.52 15.94 -11.75
N LYS A 248 13.98 15.24 -12.70
CA LYS A 248 14.48 15.28 -14.09
C LYS A 248 13.32 15.16 -15.05
N LYS A 249 12.86 16.28 -15.55
CA LYS A 249 11.69 16.41 -16.42
C LYS A 249 11.99 15.89 -17.83
N THR A 250 11.83 14.57 -18.00
CA THR A 250 12.00 13.88 -19.29
C THR A 250 10.71 13.19 -19.70
N LEU A 251 10.45 13.14 -21.01
CA LEU A 251 9.27 12.49 -21.57
C LEU A 251 9.14 11.01 -21.15
N PRO A 252 10.19 10.16 -21.17
CA PRO A 252 10.05 8.77 -20.72
C PRO A 252 9.58 8.64 -19.26
N ARG A 253 10.03 9.52 -18.34
CA ARG A 253 9.56 9.51 -16.94
C ARG A 253 8.11 9.96 -16.82
N LEU A 254 7.71 10.92 -17.62
CA LEU A 254 6.34 11.40 -17.70
C LEU A 254 5.40 10.30 -18.21
N LEU A 255 5.81 9.59 -19.27
CA LEU A 255 5.04 8.47 -19.82
C LEU A 255 4.98 7.26 -18.88
N ALA A 256 6.06 7.00 -18.12
CA ALA A 256 6.04 5.98 -17.06
C ALA A 256 5.03 6.33 -15.95
N LEU A 257 4.94 7.61 -15.57
CA LEU A 257 3.91 8.09 -14.63
C LEU A 257 2.51 7.94 -15.21
N ALA A 258 2.31 8.31 -16.49
CA ALA A 258 1.03 8.16 -17.18
C ALA A 258 0.56 6.70 -17.20
N LEU A 259 1.47 5.79 -17.54
CA LEU A 259 1.19 4.35 -17.57
C LEU A 259 0.88 3.81 -16.17
N ALA A 260 1.63 4.23 -15.14
CA ALA A 260 1.38 3.81 -13.76
C ALA A 260 -0.02 4.26 -13.26
N ILE A 261 -0.44 5.49 -13.56
CA ILE A 261 -1.79 5.99 -13.25
C ILE A 261 -2.84 5.19 -14.04
N GLY A 262 -2.63 5.01 -15.35
CA GLY A 262 -3.58 4.27 -16.19
C GLY A 262 -3.78 2.83 -15.72
N LEU A 263 -2.71 2.09 -15.48
CA LEU A 263 -2.77 0.71 -14.95
C LEU A 263 -3.37 0.67 -13.54
N GLY A 264 -3.04 1.66 -12.70
CA GLY A 264 -3.61 1.79 -11.37
C GLY A 264 -5.13 1.96 -11.41
N MET A 265 -5.63 2.85 -12.25
CA MET A 265 -7.08 3.03 -12.47
C MET A 265 -7.73 1.80 -13.07
N LEU A 266 -7.02 1.06 -13.94
CA LEU A 266 -7.49 -0.19 -14.51
C LEU A 266 -7.47 -1.35 -13.49
N SER A 267 -6.75 -1.20 -12.36
CA SER A 267 -6.81 -2.10 -11.21
C SER A 267 -7.93 -1.71 -10.23
N LYS A 268 -7.97 -0.44 -9.82
CA LYS A 268 -8.99 0.12 -8.90
C LYS A 268 -9.14 1.61 -9.12
N VAL A 269 -10.38 2.07 -9.29
CA VAL A 269 -10.68 3.50 -9.55
C VAL A 269 -10.12 4.44 -8.47
N ASN A 270 -9.93 3.92 -7.24
CA ASN A 270 -9.32 4.67 -6.13
C ASN A 270 -7.93 5.27 -6.46
N THR A 271 -7.21 4.69 -7.43
CA THR A 271 -5.96 5.27 -7.94
C THR A 271 -6.15 6.68 -8.52
N ALA A 272 -7.35 7.04 -8.97
CA ALA A 272 -7.64 8.39 -9.48
C ALA A 272 -7.34 9.50 -8.46
N VAL A 273 -7.33 9.19 -7.16
CA VAL A 273 -6.99 10.16 -6.10
C VAL A 273 -5.58 10.74 -6.31
N ILE A 274 -4.60 9.94 -6.79
CA ILE A 274 -3.23 10.42 -7.03
C ILE A 274 -3.14 11.40 -8.20
N ALA A 275 -4.13 11.41 -9.09
CA ALA A 275 -4.15 12.33 -10.22
C ALA A 275 -4.27 13.80 -9.76
N PHE A 276 -4.90 14.05 -8.60
CA PHE A 276 -5.01 15.41 -8.06
C PHE A 276 -3.64 16.02 -7.70
N PRO A 277 -2.79 15.43 -6.83
CA PRO A 277 -1.47 15.98 -6.53
C PRO A 277 -0.53 15.99 -7.76
N VAL A 278 -0.67 15.04 -8.69
CA VAL A 278 0.08 15.04 -9.95
C VAL A 278 -0.36 16.23 -10.82
N GLY A 279 -1.66 16.44 -10.98
CA GLY A 279 -2.21 17.59 -11.73
C GLY A 279 -1.78 18.93 -11.13
N LEU A 280 -1.81 19.07 -9.80
CA LEU A 280 -1.29 20.26 -9.13
C LEU A 280 0.20 20.47 -9.43
N THR A 281 1.00 19.40 -9.43
CA THR A 281 2.44 19.49 -9.76
C THR A 281 2.65 19.96 -11.19
N PHE A 282 1.84 19.47 -12.15
CA PHE A 282 1.89 19.94 -13.54
C PHE A 282 1.47 21.39 -13.69
N LEU A 283 0.43 21.81 -12.96
CA LEU A 283 0.00 23.23 -12.95
C LEU A 283 1.10 24.15 -12.41
N LEU A 284 1.77 23.76 -11.33
CA LEU A 284 2.91 24.50 -10.78
C LEU A 284 4.05 24.59 -11.78
N ASP A 285 4.41 23.47 -12.41
CA ASP A 285 5.48 23.44 -13.41
C ASP A 285 5.14 24.28 -14.63
N PHE A 286 3.94 24.12 -15.17
CA PHE A 286 3.48 24.86 -16.34
C PHE A 286 3.40 26.38 -16.07
N ALA A 287 2.90 26.77 -14.90
CA ALA A 287 2.91 28.17 -14.48
C ALA A 287 4.35 28.71 -14.41
N GLY A 288 5.30 27.91 -13.89
CA GLY A 288 6.72 28.27 -13.91
C GLY A 288 7.26 28.48 -15.32
N VAL A 289 6.95 27.56 -16.25
CA VAL A 289 7.31 27.69 -17.68
C VAL A 289 6.72 28.95 -18.30
N LEU A 290 5.48 29.29 -17.99
CA LEU A 290 4.84 30.52 -18.49
C LEU A 290 5.54 31.79 -17.98
N PHE A 291 5.97 31.84 -16.71
CA PHE A 291 6.75 32.96 -16.18
C PHE A 291 8.11 33.09 -16.87
N GLU A 292 8.81 31.96 -17.08
CA GLU A 292 10.12 31.95 -17.74
C GLU A 292 10.01 32.21 -19.26
N SER A 293 8.91 31.83 -19.91
CA SER A 293 8.72 31.98 -21.36
C SER A 293 8.70 33.44 -21.83
N ARG A 294 8.42 34.37 -20.92
CA ARG A 294 8.55 35.83 -21.20
C ARG A 294 9.98 36.19 -21.57
N GLN A 295 10.99 35.41 -21.16
CA GLN A 295 12.41 35.62 -21.44
C GLN A 295 12.96 34.62 -22.45
N THR A 296 12.46 33.36 -22.45
CA THR A 296 13.00 32.24 -23.25
C THR A 296 12.20 31.95 -24.53
N GLY A 297 11.06 32.61 -24.72
CA GLY A 297 10.21 32.42 -25.89
C GLY A 297 9.17 31.29 -25.75
N LYS A 298 8.21 31.26 -26.68
CA LYS A 298 7.02 30.38 -26.61
C LYS A 298 7.30 28.88 -26.91
N GLN A 299 8.48 28.53 -27.44
CA GLN A 299 8.79 27.12 -27.79
C GLN A 299 8.78 26.18 -26.57
N ALA A 300 9.25 26.67 -25.41
CA ALA A 300 9.22 25.88 -24.16
C ALA A 300 7.78 25.55 -23.74
N VAL A 301 6.85 26.52 -23.87
CA VAL A 301 5.42 26.35 -23.53
C VAL A 301 4.79 25.26 -24.41
N TRP A 302 5.00 25.32 -25.74
CA TRP A 302 4.45 24.31 -26.65
C TRP A 302 5.02 22.91 -26.43
N LYS A 303 6.30 22.82 -26.09
CA LYS A 303 6.93 21.54 -25.74
C LYS A 303 6.28 20.92 -24.52
N GLU A 304 6.10 21.68 -23.43
CA GLU A 304 5.50 21.13 -22.21
C GLU A 304 4.01 20.83 -22.40
N LEU A 305 3.27 21.68 -23.12
CA LEU A 305 1.86 21.40 -23.48
C LEU A 305 1.72 20.08 -24.23
N ARG A 306 2.56 19.85 -25.24
CA ARG A 306 2.61 18.56 -25.97
C ARG A 306 2.91 17.39 -25.04
N ASN A 307 3.85 17.53 -24.10
CA ASN A 307 4.21 16.49 -23.15
C ASN A 307 3.02 16.14 -22.24
N TYR A 308 2.30 17.15 -21.74
CA TYR A 308 1.11 16.92 -20.91
C TYR A 308 -0.07 16.34 -21.71
N LEU A 309 -0.24 16.71 -22.97
CA LEU A 309 -1.24 16.08 -23.84
C LEU A 309 -0.92 14.59 -24.07
N LEU A 310 0.35 14.25 -24.31
CA LEU A 310 0.78 12.85 -24.43
C LEU A 310 0.58 12.08 -23.12
N PHE A 311 0.88 12.70 -21.97
CA PHE A 311 0.59 12.12 -20.67
C PHE A 311 -0.91 11.85 -20.51
N GLY A 312 -1.77 12.85 -20.80
CA GLY A 312 -3.23 12.71 -20.71
C GLY A 312 -3.78 11.65 -21.65
N LEU A 313 -3.23 11.56 -22.88
CA LEU A 313 -3.62 10.53 -23.83
C LEU A 313 -3.29 9.12 -23.30
N VAL A 314 -2.05 8.88 -22.86
CA VAL A 314 -1.64 7.56 -22.36
C VAL A 314 -2.40 7.18 -21.09
N SER A 315 -2.45 8.06 -20.09
CA SER A 315 -3.15 7.77 -18.83
C SER A 315 -4.66 7.66 -19.03
N GLY A 316 -5.24 8.49 -19.90
CA GLY A 316 -6.68 8.49 -20.20
C GLY A 316 -7.12 7.24 -20.97
N VAL A 317 -6.42 6.89 -22.07
CA VAL A 317 -6.77 5.69 -22.84
C VAL A 317 -6.72 4.43 -21.98
N VAL A 318 -5.66 4.26 -21.18
CA VAL A 318 -5.53 3.07 -20.33
C VAL A 318 -6.49 3.15 -19.12
N GLY A 319 -6.49 4.27 -18.40
CA GLY A 319 -7.21 4.37 -17.12
C GLY A 319 -8.73 4.50 -17.24
N LEU A 320 -9.22 5.11 -18.32
CA LEU A 320 -10.65 5.30 -18.56
C LEU A 320 -11.29 4.18 -19.39
N ALA A 321 -10.51 3.26 -19.95
CA ALA A 321 -11.01 2.20 -20.83
C ALA A 321 -12.18 1.42 -20.22
N TRP A 322 -12.08 1.04 -18.94
CA TRP A 322 -13.15 0.31 -18.25
C TRP A 322 -14.37 1.17 -17.97
N ILE A 323 -14.17 2.43 -17.61
CA ILE A 323 -15.24 3.40 -17.37
C ILE A 323 -16.02 3.65 -18.65
N VAL A 324 -15.31 3.93 -19.75
CA VAL A 324 -15.92 4.15 -21.07
C VAL A 324 -16.67 2.91 -21.54
N ARG A 325 -16.07 1.71 -21.37
CA ARG A 325 -16.76 0.44 -21.68
C ARG A 325 -18.08 0.30 -20.95
N ASN A 326 -18.10 0.52 -19.63
CA ASN A 326 -19.30 0.35 -18.83
C ASN A 326 -20.36 1.41 -19.18
N LEU A 327 -19.94 2.64 -19.45
CA LEU A 327 -20.84 3.69 -19.92
C LEU A 327 -21.48 3.32 -21.27
N VAL A 328 -20.70 2.79 -22.22
CA VAL A 328 -21.20 2.43 -23.55
C VAL A 328 -22.11 1.20 -23.53
N LEU A 329 -21.75 0.18 -22.73
CA LEU A 329 -22.51 -1.09 -22.71
C LEU A 329 -23.72 -1.05 -21.80
N PHE A 330 -23.68 -0.30 -20.70
CA PHE A 330 -24.67 -0.37 -19.63
C PHE A 330 -25.23 0.99 -19.23
N SER A 331 -24.70 2.10 -19.78
CA SER A 331 -25.02 3.47 -19.36
C SER A 331 -24.70 3.76 -17.88
N GLU A 332 -23.74 3.01 -17.29
CA GLU A 332 -23.37 3.08 -15.88
C GLU A 332 -22.05 3.81 -15.67
N LEU A 333 -22.04 4.71 -14.68
CA LEU A 333 -20.82 5.36 -14.20
C LEU A 333 -20.17 4.55 -13.06
N PRO A 334 -18.87 4.77 -12.76
CA PRO A 334 -18.23 4.10 -11.65
C PRO A 334 -18.95 4.35 -10.33
N GLY A 335 -19.24 3.28 -9.63
CA GLY A 335 -19.88 3.30 -8.31
C GLY A 335 -19.70 1.97 -7.62
N VAL A 336 -20.24 1.86 -6.41
CA VAL A 336 -20.30 0.64 -5.64
C VAL A 336 -21.77 0.36 -5.35
N PRO A 337 -22.28 -0.86 -5.58
CA PRO A 337 -23.61 -1.24 -5.11
C PRO A 337 -23.70 -0.98 -3.62
N THR A 338 -24.75 -0.29 -3.19
CA THR A 338 -24.92 0.00 -1.77
C THR A 338 -25.74 -1.10 -1.11
N PRO A 339 -25.36 -1.56 0.09
CA PRO A 339 -26.21 -2.40 0.90
C PRO A 339 -27.59 -1.75 1.14
N ALA A 340 -28.57 -2.55 1.50
CA ALA A 340 -29.90 -2.05 1.85
C ALA A 340 -29.81 -1.00 2.98
N ASN A 341 -30.76 -0.05 3.02
CA ASN A 341 -30.75 1.04 4.00
C ASN A 341 -30.92 0.55 5.46
N ASP A 342 -31.52 -0.59 5.65
CA ASP A 342 -31.74 -1.30 6.92
C ASP A 342 -30.58 -2.24 7.31
N SER A 343 -29.52 -2.26 6.50
CA SER A 343 -28.32 -3.04 6.83
C SER A 343 -27.76 -2.62 8.19
N VAL A 344 -27.35 -3.60 9.01
CA VAL A 344 -26.66 -3.40 10.29
C VAL A 344 -25.38 -2.57 10.15
N MET A 345 -24.79 -2.51 8.96
CA MET A 345 -23.62 -1.70 8.65
C MET A 345 -23.96 -0.23 8.37
N SER A 346 -25.24 0.14 8.23
CA SER A 346 -25.64 1.50 7.85
C SER A 346 -25.38 2.50 8.98
N VAL A 347 -24.62 3.56 8.68
CA VAL A 347 -24.38 4.69 9.60
C VAL A 347 -25.17 5.95 9.22
N ARG A 348 -26.22 5.80 8.39
CA ARG A 348 -27.04 6.93 7.90
C ARG A 348 -27.80 7.65 9.01
N ALA A 349 -28.17 6.93 10.07
CA ALA A 349 -28.88 7.49 11.22
C ALA A 349 -28.01 8.47 12.03
N TYR A 350 -26.68 8.40 11.90
CA TYR A 350 -25.75 9.25 12.62
C TYR A 350 -25.44 10.53 11.84
N SER A 351 -25.35 11.66 12.54
CA SER A 351 -24.99 12.95 11.94
C SER A 351 -23.57 12.90 11.33
N LEU A 352 -23.30 13.80 10.38
CA LEU A 352 -21.95 13.94 9.81
C LEU A 352 -20.90 14.26 10.89
N TRP A 353 -21.28 15.00 11.93
CA TRP A 353 -20.38 15.30 13.04
C TRP A 353 -20.07 14.04 13.87
N ALA A 354 -21.04 13.19 14.15
CA ALA A 354 -20.81 11.92 14.86
C ALA A 354 -19.90 11.00 14.04
N ARG A 355 -20.02 11.02 12.73
CA ARG A 355 -19.26 10.16 11.81
C ARG A 355 -17.84 10.67 11.52
N LEU A 356 -17.66 11.96 11.29
CA LEU A 356 -16.40 12.58 10.80
C LEU A 356 -15.76 13.53 11.81
N GLY A 357 -16.48 13.92 12.86
CA GLY A 357 -15.96 14.79 13.93
C GLY A 357 -14.95 14.06 14.82
N ILE A 358 -14.43 14.79 15.80
CA ILE A 358 -13.55 14.23 16.82
C ILE A 358 -14.36 13.24 17.66
N PRO A 359 -13.97 11.96 17.73
CA PRO A 359 -14.71 10.96 18.51
C PRO A 359 -14.62 11.25 20.01
N ALA A 360 -15.69 10.97 20.73
CA ALA A 360 -15.64 10.98 22.19
C ALA A 360 -14.70 9.88 22.71
N LEU A 361 -14.20 10.03 23.95
CA LEU A 361 -13.27 9.05 24.52
C LEU A 361 -13.88 7.65 24.61
N ALA A 362 -15.20 7.57 24.86
CA ALA A 362 -15.94 6.30 24.91
C ALA A 362 -16.00 5.58 23.56
N ASP A 363 -16.05 6.33 22.44
CA ASP A 363 -16.14 5.75 21.09
C ASP A 363 -14.92 4.88 20.75
N TRP A 364 -13.76 5.18 21.35
CA TRP A 364 -12.53 4.43 21.12
C TRP A 364 -12.58 3.01 21.69
N ASN A 365 -13.40 2.74 22.72
CA ASN A 365 -13.55 1.44 23.36
C ASN A 365 -12.21 0.68 23.52
N PHE A 366 -11.31 1.24 24.32
CA PHE A 366 -9.95 0.69 24.51
C PHE A 366 -9.92 -0.71 25.13
N SER A 367 -11.00 -1.12 25.83
CA SER A 367 -11.12 -2.46 26.39
C SER A 367 -11.34 -3.53 25.32
N PHE A 368 -11.94 -3.16 24.16
CA PHE A 368 -12.17 -4.05 23.05
C PHE A 368 -11.84 -3.33 21.74
N PRO A 369 -10.57 -3.34 21.29
CA PRO A 369 -10.10 -2.54 20.15
C PRO A 369 -10.48 -3.08 18.77
N PHE A 370 -11.25 -4.15 18.69
CA PHE A 370 -11.63 -4.79 17.45
C PHE A 370 -12.86 -4.13 16.84
N HIS A 371 -12.98 -4.25 15.51
CA HIS A 371 -14.11 -3.69 14.77
C HIS A 371 -15.20 -4.75 14.58
N GLY A 372 -16.43 -4.40 14.97
CA GLY A 372 -17.60 -5.14 14.56
C GLY A 372 -18.27 -4.49 13.33
N ILE A 373 -18.87 -5.29 12.46
CA ILE A 373 -19.51 -4.79 11.25
C ILE A 373 -20.76 -3.92 11.53
N SER A 374 -21.39 -4.08 12.69
CA SER A 374 -22.58 -3.30 13.06
C SER A 374 -22.24 -1.86 13.41
N SER A 375 -23.06 -0.92 12.93
CA SER A 375 -22.97 0.51 13.25
C SER A 375 -23.19 0.81 14.74
N GLU A 376 -23.81 -0.09 15.49
CA GLU A 376 -24.00 0.01 16.93
C GLU A 376 -22.68 -0.07 17.71
N TYR A 377 -21.71 -0.87 17.21
CA TYR A 377 -20.38 -0.98 17.83
C TYR A 377 -19.49 0.20 17.53
N CYS A 378 -19.60 0.78 16.35
CA CYS A 378 -18.84 1.96 15.96
C CYS A 378 -19.44 2.62 14.71
N HIS A 379 -19.59 3.94 14.77
CA HIS A 379 -20.09 4.75 13.66
C HIS A 379 -19.12 5.89 13.28
N ASN A 380 -18.09 6.14 14.07
CA ASN A 380 -17.09 7.18 13.77
C ASN A 380 -16.00 6.63 12.83
N ASN A 381 -15.82 7.28 11.69
CA ASN A 381 -14.93 6.84 10.62
C ASN A 381 -13.45 6.76 11.06
N TRP A 382 -13.00 7.66 11.94
CA TRP A 382 -11.61 7.66 12.39
C TRP A 382 -11.33 6.50 13.34
N VAL A 383 -12.29 6.17 14.20
CA VAL A 383 -12.19 5.02 15.10
C VAL A 383 -12.16 3.72 14.30
N ILE A 384 -13.08 3.57 13.33
CA ILE A 384 -13.11 2.39 12.44
C ILE A 384 -11.79 2.28 11.67
N MET A 385 -11.31 3.39 11.09
CA MET A 385 -10.05 3.46 10.37
C MET A 385 -8.87 2.95 11.22
N PHE A 386 -8.73 3.41 12.46
CA PHE A 386 -7.64 2.95 13.34
C PHE A 386 -7.79 1.48 13.72
N ARG A 387 -9.00 1.01 14.01
CA ARG A 387 -9.26 -0.40 14.34
C ARG A 387 -8.96 -1.31 13.16
N THR A 388 -9.52 -1.03 11.98
CA THR A 388 -9.31 -1.85 10.78
C THR A 388 -7.87 -1.78 10.29
N SER A 389 -7.14 -0.69 10.57
CA SER A 389 -5.71 -0.61 10.24
C SER A 389 -4.86 -1.66 10.94
N LEU A 390 -5.23 -2.03 12.16
CA LEU A 390 -4.46 -2.98 12.98
C LEU A 390 -5.05 -4.39 12.99
N PHE A 391 -6.39 -4.51 12.90
CA PHE A 391 -7.09 -5.75 13.24
C PHE A 391 -8.03 -6.25 12.13
N ALA A 392 -8.05 -5.60 10.96
CA ALA A 392 -8.99 -5.88 9.87
C ALA A 392 -10.48 -5.69 10.26
N GLU A 393 -11.40 -6.26 9.47
CA GLU A 393 -12.84 -6.06 9.66
C GLU A 393 -13.46 -6.99 10.69
N GLU A 394 -12.95 -8.21 10.81
CA GLU A 394 -13.51 -9.23 11.71
C GLU A 394 -12.42 -9.82 12.59
N PHE A 395 -12.73 -9.93 13.87
CA PHE A 395 -11.85 -10.55 14.84
C PHE A 395 -12.64 -11.51 15.75
N PRO A 396 -12.06 -12.66 16.09
CA PRO A 396 -12.75 -13.67 16.87
C PRO A 396 -13.07 -13.19 18.28
N ALA A 397 -14.18 -13.66 18.84
CA ALA A 397 -14.49 -13.56 20.26
C ALA A 397 -13.58 -14.50 21.09
N GLY A 398 -13.39 -14.22 22.37
CA GLY A 398 -12.68 -15.12 23.26
C GLY A 398 -11.15 -15.06 23.19
N ILE A 399 -10.58 -13.95 22.74
CA ILE A 399 -9.13 -13.75 22.68
C ILE A 399 -8.52 -13.85 24.09
N PRO A 400 -7.42 -14.63 24.29
CA PRO A 400 -6.74 -14.72 25.57
C PRO A 400 -6.23 -13.36 26.07
N ALA A 401 -6.13 -13.21 27.41
CA ALA A 401 -5.81 -11.93 28.06
C ALA A 401 -4.49 -11.30 27.58
N VAL A 402 -3.44 -12.10 27.40
CA VAL A 402 -2.12 -11.55 27.01
C VAL A 402 -2.13 -10.96 25.60
N PRO A 403 -2.55 -11.66 24.52
CA PRO A 403 -2.70 -11.05 23.20
C PRO A 403 -3.66 -9.86 23.21
N LEU A 404 -4.75 -9.90 23.96
CA LEU A 404 -5.69 -8.79 24.08
C LEU A 404 -5.02 -7.53 24.65
N ILE A 405 -4.25 -7.65 25.74
CA ILE A 405 -3.50 -6.53 26.33
C ILE A 405 -2.50 -5.95 25.32
N LEU A 406 -1.81 -6.79 24.56
CA LEU A 406 -0.89 -6.34 23.51
C LEU A 406 -1.63 -5.58 22.38
N CYS A 407 -2.81 -6.05 21.98
CA CYS A 407 -3.67 -5.36 21.02
C CYS A 407 -4.13 -3.98 21.57
N GLN A 408 -4.56 -3.92 22.83
CA GLN A 408 -4.95 -2.67 23.48
C GLN A 408 -3.79 -1.67 23.53
N ALA A 409 -2.61 -2.12 23.93
CA ALA A 409 -1.39 -1.29 23.95
C ALA A 409 -1.02 -0.81 22.52
N ALA A 410 -1.04 -1.70 21.54
CA ALA A 410 -0.77 -1.34 20.14
C ALA A 410 -1.76 -0.30 19.62
N TYR A 411 -3.03 -0.45 19.92
CA TYR A 411 -4.10 0.47 19.53
C TYR A 411 -3.90 1.87 20.10
N ILE A 412 -3.66 1.97 21.41
CA ILE A 412 -3.39 3.26 22.08
C ILE A 412 -2.15 3.93 21.46
N LEU A 413 -1.07 3.18 21.29
CA LEU A 413 0.17 3.70 20.71
C LEU A 413 -0.02 4.13 19.24
N ALA A 414 -0.80 3.38 18.46
CA ALA A 414 -1.11 3.74 17.08
C ALA A 414 -1.90 5.04 16.97
N ILE A 415 -2.91 5.24 17.82
CA ILE A 415 -3.68 6.49 17.87
C ILE A 415 -2.75 7.67 18.20
N LEU A 416 -1.98 7.56 19.27
CA LEU A 416 -1.11 8.66 19.74
C LEU A 416 0.02 8.95 18.75
N PHE A 417 0.81 7.95 18.43
CA PHE A 417 2.03 8.14 17.63
C PHE A 417 1.76 8.14 16.13
N GLY A 418 0.73 7.45 15.65
CA GLY A 418 0.27 7.52 14.26
C GLY A 418 -0.24 8.92 13.91
N THR A 419 -1.10 9.48 14.76
CA THR A 419 -1.58 10.88 14.59
C THR A 419 -0.42 11.87 14.68
N ALA A 420 0.47 11.73 15.67
CA ALA A 420 1.64 12.60 15.80
C ALA A 420 2.57 12.49 14.58
N ALA A 421 2.76 11.31 14.00
CA ALA A 421 3.57 11.10 12.82
C ALA A 421 2.94 11.71 11.55
N ALA A 422 1.61 11.65 11.42
CA ALA A 422 0.87 12.32 10.35
C ALA A 422 1.05 13.86 10.40
N VAL A 423 0.87 14.43 11.59
CA VAL A 423 1.09 15.88 11.81
C VAL A 423 2.54 16.25 11.55
N LEU A 424 3.50 15.45 12.03
CA LEU A 424 4.93 15.67 11.78
C LEU A 424 5.25 15.65 10.28
N PHE A 425 4.69 14.70 9.53
CA PHE A 425 4.87 14.63 8.08
C PHE A 425 4.40 15.93 7.41
N LEU A 426 3.15 16.36 7.65
CA LEU A 426 2.59 17.58 7.05
C LEU A 426 3.40 18.83 7.43
N ALA A 427 3.79 18.95 8.70
CA ALA A 427 4.64 20.05 9.17
C ALA A 427 6.01 20.07 8.47
N LEU A 428 6.60 18.90 8.19
CA LEU A 428 7.86 18.81 7.44
C LEU A 428 7.68 19.21 5.98
N GLN A 429 6.59 18.81 5.30
CA GLN A 429 6.34 19.23 3.92
C GLN A 429 6.13 20.77 3.85
N LEU A 430 5.34 21.34 4.76
CA LEU A 430 5.17 22.78 4.84
C LEU A 430 6.50 23.50 5.07
N LYS A 431 7.32 23.02 6.01
CA LYS A 431 8.65 23.59 6.28
C LYS A 431 9.56 23.56 5.06
N LYS A 432 9.57 22.47 4.28
CA LYS A 432 10.34 22.34 3.04
C LYS A 432 9.85 23.32 1.98
N ALA A 433 8.55 23.46 1.79
CA ALA A 433 7.96 24.42 0.86
C ALA A 433 8.32 25.86 1.22
N LEU A 434 8.24 26.22 2.52
CA LEU A 434 8.66 27.54 3.01
C LEU A 434 10.18 27.79 2.87
N ALA A 435 11.01 26.76 3.03
CA ALA A 435 12.44 26.86 2.81
C ALA A 435 12.75 27.13 1.33
N ALA A 436 12.14 26.38 0.42
CA ALA A 436 12.27 26.60 -1.02
C ALA A 436 11.87 28.02 -1.42
N ARG A 437 10.79 28.57 -0.81
CA ARG A 437 10.36 29.96 -1.03
C ARG A 437 11.42 30.97 -0.56
N LYS A 438 12.07 30.73 0.56
CA LYS A 438 13.13 31.63 1.08
C LYS A 438 14.39 31.59 0.20
N GLU A 439 14.80 30.41 -0.28
CA GLU A 439 15.94 30.26 -1.18
C GLU A 439 15.74 31.00 -2.52
N THR A 440 14.48 31.14 -2.95
CA THR A 440 14.13 31.83 -4.19
C THR A 440 13.63 33.26 -3.98
N ALA A 441 13.67 33.79 -2.76
CA ALA A 441 13.11 35.13 -2.40
C ALA A 441 13.80 36.31 -3.09
N GLY A 442 14.97 36.16 -3.65
CA GLY A 442 15.63 37.16 -4.54
C GLY A 442 15.43 36.88 -6.03
N GLY A 443 14.68 35.83 -6.39
CA GLY A 443 14.55 35.32 -7.75
C GLY A 443 13.16 35.44 -8.34
N GLN A 444 13.07 35.11 -9.63
CA GLN A 444 11.83 35.13 -10.40
C GLN A 444 10.82 34.09 -9.86
N LYS A 445 9.56 34.47 -9.81
CA LYS A 445 8.45 33.58 -9.38
C LYS A 445 8.45 32.22 -10.11
N GLY A 446 8.86 32.19 -11.37
CA GLY A 446 9.00 30.95 -12.16
C GLY A 446 9.98 29.96 -11.55
N ALA A 447 11.11 30.41 -11.02
CA ALA A 447 12.13 29.56 -10.41
C ALA A 447 11.61 28.82 -9.17
N LEU A 448 10.79 29.49 -8.32
CA LEU A 448 10.16 28.81 -7.17
C LEU A 448 9.22 27.70 -7.63
N LEU A 449 8.32 27.99 -8.57
CA LEU A 449 7.31 27.04 -9.05
C LEU A 449 7.93 25.80 -9.70
N ARG A 450 9.14 25.94 -10.27
CA ARG A 450 9.91 24.84 -10.87
C ARG A 450 10.96 24.24 -9.93
N SER A 451 11.11 24.77 -8.72
CA SER A 451 12.03 24.20 -7.71
C SER A 451 11.63 22.76 -7.37
N PRO A 452 12.55 21.78 -7.53
CA PRO A 452 12.24 20.39 -7.17
C PRO A 452 11.81 20.25 -5.71
N LEU A 453 12.46 20.99 -4.78
CA LEU A 453 12.12 20.95 -3.35
C LEU A 453 10.68 21.44 -3.09
N PHE A 454 10.26 22.52 -3.78
CA PHE A 454 8.91 23.05 -3.65
C PHE A 454 7.87 22.08 -4.23
N GLN A 455 8.11 21.58 -5.46
CA GLN A 455 7.20 20.65 -6.14
C GLN A 455 7.10 19.31 -5.39
N GLU A 456 8.22 18.71 -4.91
CA GLU A 456 8.21 17.49 -4.10
C GLU A 456 7.38 17.68 -2.82
N SER A 457 7.54 18.83 -2.14
CA SER A 457 6.82 19.10 -0.89
C SER A 457 5.32 19.32 -1.12
N CYS A 458 4.95 20.06 -2.16
CA CYS A 458 3.56 20.24 -2.55
C CYS A 458 2.93 18.90 -2.97
N PHE A 459 3.60 18.12 -3.82
CA PHE A 459 3.13 16.82 -4.27
C PHE A 459 2.88 15.85 -3.11
N LEU A 460 3.86 15.71 -2.20
CA LEU A 460 3.75 14.79 -1.07
C LEU A 460 2.69 15.25 -0.06
N GLY A 461 2.68 16.55 0.29
CA GLY A 461 1.71 17.09 1.26
C GLY A 461 0.28 17.02 0.74
N THR A 462 0.05 17.45 -0.50
CA THR A 462 -1.30 17.40 -1.10
C THR A 462 -1.72 15.97 -1.43
N GLY A 463 -0.78 15.07 -1.74
CA GLY A 463 -1.06 13.64 -1.94
C GLY A 463 -1.61 13.00 -0.67
N TYR A 464 -0.96 13.21 0.46
CA TYR A 464 -1.45 12.70 1.74
C TYR A 464 -2.85 13.23 2.08
N LEU A 465 -3.05 14.55 1.95
CA LEU A 465 -4.34 15.18 2.20
C LEU A 465 -5.42 14.70 1.21
N ALA A 466 -5.08 14.48 -0.05
CA ALA A 466 -6.01 13.97 -1.05
C ALA A 466 -6.54 12.57 -0.69
N PHE A 467 -5.68 11.68 -0.19
CA PHE A 467 -6.14 10.35 0.28
C PHE A 467 -7.04 10.46 1.49
N LEU A 468 -6.72 11.29 2.49
CA LEU A 468 -7.58 11.49 3.67
C LEU A 468 -8.92 12.13 3.31
N LEU A 469 -8.91 13.16 2.46
CA LEU A 469 -10.14 13.82 2.01
C LEU A 469 -10.96 12.91 1.09
N GLY A 470 -10.30 12.17 0.19
CA GLY A 470 -10.97 11.17 -0.65
C GLY A 470 -11.65 10.09 0.16
N PHE A 471 -11.00 9.62 1.22
CA PHE A 471 -11.58 8.69 2.18
C PHE A 471 -12.81 9.29 2.88
N ALA A 472 -12.72 10.52 3.39
CA ALA A 472 -13.86 11.19 4.02
C ALA A 472 -15.04 11.36 3.04
N VAL A 473 -14.77 11.79 1.79
CA VAL A 473 -15.79 11.93 0.74
C VAL A 473 -16.42 10.56 0.41
N PHE A 474 -15.60 9.50 0.31
CA PHE A 474 -16.09 8.14 0.06
C PHE A 474 -17.04 7.67 1.16
N THR A 475 -16.67 7.87 2.44
CA THR A 475 -17.52 7.48 3.58
C THR A 475 -18.78 8.33 3.71
N ILE A 476 -18.78 9.58 3.22
CA ILE A 476 -20.00 10.40 3.12
C ILE A 476 -20.94 9.82 2.07
N LYS A 477 -20.41 9.52 0.88
CA LYS A 477 -21.18 8.97 -0.25
C LYS A 477 -21.72 7.59 0.04
N TYR A 478 -20.93 6.75 0.69
CA TYR A 478 -21.26 5.38 1.05
C TYR A 478 -21.25 5.23 2.59
N PRO A 479 -22.38 5.56 3.25
CA PRO A 479 -22.48 5.65 4.71
C PRO A 479 -22.64 4.28 5.39
N TYR A 480 -21.60 3.47 5.30
CA TYR A 480 -21.55 2.12 5.88
C TYR A 480 -20.23 1.91 6.64
N THR A 481 -20.23 1.08 7.66
CA THR A 481 -19.03 0.76 8.45
C THR A 481 -17.91 0.21 7.58
N CYS A 482 -18.21 -0.68 6.62
CA CYS A 482 -17.25 -1.24 5.67
C CYS A 482 -16.60 -0.19 4.75
N SER A 483 -17.25 0.97 4.53
CA SER A 483 -16.67 2.07 3.75
C SER A 483 -15.56 2.82 4.51
N SER A 484 -15.45 2.63 5.83
CA SER A 484 -14.47 3.29 6.69
C SER A 484 -13.22 2.43 6.96
N ASP A 485 -13.02 1.37 6.19
CA ASP A 485 -11.87 0.48 6.29
C ASP A 485 -10.57 1.18 5.85
N PHE A 486 -9.51 0.98 6.64
CA PHE A 486 -8.18 1.54 6.36
C PHE A 486 -7.55 1.06 5.05
N ARG A 487 -7.95 -0.11 4.54
CA ARG A 487 -7.43 -0.66 3.26
C ARG A 487 -7.56 0.33 2.10
N TYR A 488 -8.58 1.23 2.13
CA TYR A 488 -8.77 2.24 1.08
C TYR A 488 -7.69 3.33 1.07
N ILE A 489 -7.00 3.52 2.20
CA ILE A 489 -5.95 4.54 2.35
C ILE A 489 -4.64 3.96 2.89
N VAL A 490 -4.42 2.66 2.76
CA VAL A 490 -3.22 1.97 3.26
C VAL A 490 -1.91 2.58 2.74
N VAL A 491 -1.93 3.22 1.58
CA VAL A 491 -0.79 3.97 1.03
C VAL A 491 -0.35 5.13 1.94
N CYS A 492 -1.20 5.62 2.85
CA CYS A 492 -0.84 6.63 3.84
C CYS A 492 0.29 6.18 4.78
N LEU A 493 0.50 4.86 4.94
CA LEU A 493 1.67 4.31 5.65
C LEU A 493 2.98 4.73 5.00
N LEU A 494 3.05 4.77 3.67
CA LEU A 494 4.24 5.24 2.94
C LEU A 494 4.51 6.72 3.23
N TYR A 495 3.49 7.59 3.20
CA TYR A 495 3.65 9.01 3.53
C TYR A 495 4.10 9.20 4.98
N THR A 496 3.52 8.46 5.92
CA THR A 496 3.95 8.43 7.32
C THR A 496 5.41 7.99 7.44
N GLY A 497 5.81 6.93 6.73
CA GLY A 497 7.19 6.45 6.65
C GLY A 497 8.15 7.51 6.09
N ILE A 498 7.75 8.25 5.04
CA ILE A 498 8.53 9.37 4.51
C ILE A 498 8.75 10.42 5.60
N GLY A 499 7.71 10.80 6.36
CA GLY A 499 7.82 11.75 7.46
C GLY A 499 8.79 11.29 8.55
N MET A 500 8.74 10.01 8.91
CA MET A 500 9.66 9.39 9.87
C MET A 500 11.12 9.46 9.37
N ALA A 501 11.35 9.14 8.10
CA ALA A 501 12.68 9.18 7.50
C ALA A 501 13.22 10.62 7.37
N GLU A 502 12.42 11.54 6.86
CA GLU A 502 12.79 12.95 6.70
C GLU A 502 13.02 13.64 8.05
N SER A 503 12.24 13.31 9.09
CA SER A 503 12.42 13.88 10.43
C SER A 503 13.80 13.57 10.99
N SER A 504 14.35 12.38 10.75
CA SER A 504 15.66 11.99 11.24
C SER A 504 16.79 12.79 10.59
N ARG A 505 16.58 13.29 9.37
CA ARG A 505 17.53 14.09 8.60
C ARG A 505 17.37 15.59 8.85
N LEU A 506 16.15 16.10 8.69
CA LEU A 506 15.87 17.55 8.69
C LEU A 506 15.87 18.18 10.08
N LEU A 507 15.71 17.38 11.13
CA LEU A 507 15.68 17.84 12.51
C LEU A 507 16.96 17.51 13.28
N LYS A 508 17.96 16.90 12.64
CA LYS A 508 19.24 16.51 13.28
C LYS A 508 19.87 17.72 13.99
N GLY A 509 20.32 17.51 15.24
CA GLY A 509 20.95 18.56 16.05
C GLY A 509 19.97 19.57 16.69
N ARG A 510 18.65 19.45 16.53
CA ARG A 510 17.64 20.32 17.13
C ARG A 510 16.94 19.64 18.29
N ILE A 511 16.36 20.41 19.22
CA ILE A 511 15.54 19.86 20.33
C ILE A 511 14.37 19.02 19.77
N SER A 512 13.77 19.47 18.67
CA SER A 512 12.71 18.73 17.94
C SER A 512 13.15 17.37 17.39
N ALA A 513 14.43 17.08 17.30
CA ALA A 513 14.95 15.77 16.90
C ALA A 513 14.62 14.67 17.94
N ARG A 514 14.64 15.02 19.25
CA ARG A 514 14.28 14.08 20.32
C ARG A 514 12.79 13.72 20.24
N ALA A 515 11.92 14.72 20.12
CA ALA A 515 10.48 14.50 19.96
C ALA A 515 10.17 13.63 18.73
N ALA A 516 10.77 13.95 17.58
CA ALA A 516 10.64 13.13 16.37
C ALA A 516 11.20 11.71 16.55
N GLY A 517 12.25 11.53 17.36
CA GLY A 517 12.80 10.23 17.75
C GLY A 517 11.80 9.40 18.57
N VAL A 518 11.13 10.02 19.52
CA VAL A 518 10.07 9.40 20.34
C VAL A 518 8.88 9.00 19.47
N ILE A 519 8.43 9.89 18.58
CA ILE A 519 7.33 9.58 17.62
C ILE A 519 7.71 8.36 16.77
N ARG A 520 8.90 8.31 16.19
CA ARG A 520 9.36 7.16 15.40
C ARG A 520 9.39 5.87 16.21
N ALA A 521 9.93 5.93 17.44
CA ALA A 521 9.98 4.77 18.32
C ALA A 521 8.57 4.28 18.69
N GLY A 522 7.66 5.22 19.00
CA GLY A 522 6.26 4.91 19.31
C GLY A 522 5.51 4.27 18.13
N VAL A 523 5.67 4.79 16.90
CA VAL A 523 5.09 4.17 15.69
C VAL A 523 5.65 2.76 15.47
N CYS A 524 6.97 2.57 15.60
CA CYS A 524 7.58 1.26 15.46
C CYS A 524 7.09 0.29 16.55
N ALA A 525 6.98 0.74 17.79
CA ALA A 525 6.47 -0.07 18.90
C ALA A 525 5.00 -0.47 18.66
N ALA A 526 4.14 0.47 18.26
CA ALA A 526 2.75 0.18 17.89
C ALA A 526 2.67 -0.88 16.79
N THR A 527 3.46 -0.69 15.72
CA THR A 527 3.49 -1.61 14.58
C THR A 527 3.95 -3.01 14.99
N VAL A 528 5.04 -3.12 15.74
CA VAL A 528 5.58 -4.43 16.19
C VAL A 528 4.61 -5.12 17.14
N LEU A 529 4.06 -4.40 18.11
CA LEU A 529 3.08 -4.96 19.05
C LEU A 529 1.82 -5.44 18.33
N ALA A 530 1.28 -4.65 17.40
CA ALA A 530 0.14 -5.05 16.59
C ALA A 530 0.44 -6.29 15.76
N SER A 531 1.60 -6.31 15.08
CA SER A 531 1.99 -7.44 14.24
C SER A 531 2.18 -8.73 15.03
N VAL A 532 2.84 -8.65 16.20
CA VAL A 532 3.02 -9.81 17.09
C VAL A 532 1.68 -10.30 17.62
N SER A 533 0.81 -9.39 18.06
CA SER A 533 -0.52 -9.74 18.59
C SER A 533 -1.38 -10.42 17.53
N VAL A 534 -1.45 -9.79 16.33
CA VAL A 534 -2.20 -10.33 15.19
C VAL A 534 -1.61 -11.67 14.76
N TRP A 535 -0.28 -11.80 14.71
CA TRP A 535 0.37 -13.07 14.41
C TRP A 535 -0.07 -14.18 15.38
N VAL A 536 0.02 -13.90 16.68
CA VAL A 536 -0.38 -14.87 17.71
C VAL A 536 -1.86 -15.25 17.57
N ILE A 537 -2.74 -14.28 17.40
CA ILE A 537 -4.18 -14.53 17.29
C ILE A 537 -4.49 -15.29 16.00
N VAL A 538 -4.03 -14.78 14.85
CA VAL A 538 -4.43 -15.27 13.53
C VAL A 538 -3.76 -16.60 13.18
N ILE A 539 -2.46 -16.75 13.48
CA ILE A 539 -1.69 -17.92 13.06
C ILE A 539 -1.84 -19.07 14.05
N TRP A 540 -1.86 -18.79 15.34
CA TRP A 540 -2.05 -19.84 16.33
C TRP A 540 -3.51 -20.22 16.58
N ARG A 541 -4.46 -19.51 15.91
CA ARG A 541 -5.90 -19.84 16.00
C ARG A 541 -6.38 -19.96 17.45
N TRP A 542 -5.99 -18.99 18.29
CA TRP A 542 -6.39 -18.95 19.70
C TRP A 542 -7.80 -18.33 19.85
N TRP A 543 -8.81 -18.91 19.21
CA TRP A 543 -10.23 -18.56 19.34
C TRP A 543 -11.10 -19.81 19.37
#